data_7a39a99ec7a36e7448810534e9cce8e0
#
_entry.id   7a39a99ec7a36e7448810534e9cce8e0
#
_cell.length_a   1.000
_cell.length_b   1.000
_cell.length_c   1.000
_cell.angle_alpha   90.00
_cell.angle_beta   90.00
_cell.angle_gamma   90.00
#
_symmetry.space_group_name_H-M   'P 1'
#
loop_
_entity.id
_entity.type
_entity.pdbx_description
1 polymer ?
#
loop_
_entity_poly.entity_id
_entity_poly.type
_entity_poly.pdbx_seq_one_letter_code
_entity_poly.pdbx_strand_id
1 'polypeptide(L)'
;MRRFIGRSLACLLLAAMLVGTVPAGAVSTGFTDVPADSWAAADIRRCVELGLFQGETPTRFGMGHQMTRAAFTVVLCRLFGWDMETPETGTYADVQDTGAWYFSAVETACAHGAITRQTENFRPQAPITREEMAVMLVRALGWGTIAGLAQDLPMPFTDVSTNVGYISMAYELGIVNGTSAATFSPDRTATREQAAVMLMRVYDKYRAAAPSLVGIAAGGAGDWSGYEAVAITGGRLALAVGRVQVTGPSAERAEALRSAARAAGAKALLHVTGGSTALLGKPVEIAEALAQAAADYDGVYLDLPQLADNLRTALTETVAALREKLGEKLLYVTAEAPAWQGKTYSAYDYAALAAAADRLVLRVAPYQKTADGFTVAPLEPMEEVYYALAELKGTVPAGKLSLLLTTAGSQWKNGKRVSNADSGEIAELLADEQNTESYYSSRYACAYLAQKMQGNTVTVWYLDRQAAEARRQMCAFFGVDQICLSDMDAMSADVLEGLR
;
A
#
# COMPACT_ATOMS: atom_id res chain seq x y z
N MET A 1 -32.62 42.55 44.00
CA MET A 1 -33.03 41.34 44.79
C MET A 1 -33.02 40.13 43.91
N ARG A 2 -32.32 39.04 44.42
CA ARG A 2 -32.35 37.61 43.99
C ARG A 2 -31.95 37.31 42.53
N ARG A 3 -30.70 36.98 42.25
CA ARG A 3 -29.99 35.67 42.15
C ARG A 3 -30.91 34.50 41.78
N PHE A 4 -30.72 33.96 40.56
CA PHE A 4 -30.77 32.52 40.32
C PHE A 4 -29.65 32.09 39.37
N ILE A 5 -28.83 31.23 39.93
CA ILE A 5 -27.71 30.55 39.30
C ILE A 5 -28.29 29.37 38.52
N GLY A 6 -28.13 29.37 37.20
CA GLY A 6 -28.39 28.20 36.35
C GLY A 6 -27.08 27.50 36.03
N ARG A 7 -26.84 26.38 36.68
CA ARG A 7 -25.71 25.46 36.43
C ARG A 7 -25.85 24.85 35.05
N SER A 8 -24.99 25.26 34.16
CA SER A 8 -24.76 24.50 32.90
C SER A 8 -23.96 23.26 33.22
N LEU A 9 -24.62 22.14 33.13
CA LEU A 9 -23.99 20.79 33.13
C LEU A 9 -23.26 20.63 31.83
N ALA A 10 -21.94 20.83 31.85
CA ALA A 10 -21.06 20.38 30.79
C ALA A 10 -21.01 18.85 30.89
N CYS A 11 -21.79 18.16 30.07
CA CYS A 11 -21.58 16.75 29.81
C CYS A 11 -20.27 16.59 29.03
N LEU A 12 -19.20 16.35 29.75
CA LEU A 12 -17.99 15.73 29.22
C LEU A 12 -18.37 14.31 28.82
N LEU A 13 -18.67 14.11 27.56
CA LEU A 13 -18.64 12.79 26.93
C LEU A 13 -17.16 12.37 26.83
N LEU A 14 -16.64 11.79 27.92
CA LEU A 14 -15.53 10.86 27.84
C LEU A 14 -16.06 9.66 27.04
N ALA A 15 -15.82 9.67 25.73
CA ALA A 15 -15.80 8.44 24.95
C ALA A 15 -14.58 7.64 25.44
N ALA A 16 -14.78 6.90 26.52
CA ALA A 16 -13.89 5.80 26.85
C ALA A 16 -13.94 4.85 25.66
N MET A 17 -12.89 4.87 24.84
CA MET A 17 -12.55 3.74 23.99
C MET A 17 -12.38 2.55 24.94
N LEU A 18 -13.44 1.80 25.14
CA LEU A 18 -13.39 0.41 25.54
C LEU A 18 -12.74 -0.34 24.35
N VAL A 19 -11.42 -0.20 24.22
CA VAL A 19 -10.63 -1.30 23.71
C VAL A 19 -10.91 -2.42 24.70
N GLY A 20 -11.79 -3.35 24.29
CA GLY A 20 -12.05 -4.55 25.04
C GLY A 20 -10.70 -5.20 25.30
N THR A 21 -10.20 -5.05 26.51
CA THR A 21 -9.19 -5.93 27.05
C THR A 21 -9.90 -7.29 27.16
N VAL A 22 -9.80 -8.08 26.10
CA VAL A 22 -9.95 -9.52 26.23
C VAL A 22 -9.00 -9.87 27.38
N PRO A 23 -9.47 -10.43 28.50
CA PRO A 23 -8.57 -10.88 29.53
C PRO A 23 -7.61 -11.82 28.81
N ALA A 24 -6.33 -11.47 28.78
CA ALA A 24 -5.31 -12.30 28.20
C ALA A 24 -5.34 -13.60 29.02
N GLY A 25 -6.02 -14.61 28.49
CA GLY A 25 -5.93 -15.94 29.06
C GLY A 25 -4.44 -16.26 29.14
N ALA A 26 -3.98 -16.71 30.29
CA ALA A 26 -2.58 -16.99 30.53
C ALA A 26 -2.01 -17.85 29.40
N VAL A 27 -1.10 -17.26 28.58
CA VAL A 27 -0.52 -17.91 27.40
C VAL A 27 0.74 -18.64 27.83
N SER A 28 0.69 -19.98 27.86
CA SER A 28 1.90 -20.76 28.11
C SER A 28 2.82 -20.72 26.90
N THR A 29 4.05 -20.24 27.09
CA THR A 29 5.10 -20.24 26.07
C THR A 29 6.00 -21.48 26.16
N GLY A 30 5.87 -22.28 27.24
CA GLY A 30 6.80 -23.35 27.57
C GLY A 30 8.10 -22.89 28.21
N PHE A 31 8.35 -21.57 28.31
CA PHE A 31 9.54 -21.00 28.91
C PHE A 31 9.27 -20.52 30.34
N THR A 32 10.17 -20.85 31.26
CA THR A 32 10.02 -20.52 32.68
C THR A 32 10.30 -19.05 33.00
N ASP A 33 10.98 -18.35 32.13
CA ASP A 33 11.35 -16.93 32.25
C ASP A 33 10.38 -15.99 31.53
N VAL A 34 9.29 -16.51 30.93
CA VAL A 34 8.25 -15.72 30.30
C VAL A 34 6.96 -15.85 31.10
N PRO A 35 6.61 -14.84 31.92
CA PRO A 35 5.33 -14.86 32.65
C PRO A 35 4.15 -14.98 31.71
N ALA A 36 3.17 -15.78 32.07
CA ALA A 36 2.01 -16.05 31.22
C ALA A 36 1.12 -14.80 30.95
N ASP A 37 1.20 -13.81 31.83
CA ASP A 37 0.56 -12.50 31.75
C ASP A 37 1.46 -11.41 31.13
N SER A 38 2.67 -11.77 30.66
CA SER A 38 3.56 -10.82 30.02
C SER A 38 2.94 -10.27 28.74
N TRP A 39 3.15 -8.97 28.52
CA TRP A 39 2.75 -8.27 27.31
C TRP A 39 3.30 -8.89 26.00
N ALA A 40 4.42 -9.63 26.10
CA ALA A 40 5.07 -10.26 24.95
C ALA A 40 4.76 -11.77 24.85
N ALA A 41 4.08 -12.37 25.82
CA ALA A 41 3.92 -13.82 25.88
C ALA A 41 3.25 -14.42 24.64
N ALA A 42 2.22 -13.78 24.11
CA ALA A 42 1.52 -14.22 22.91
C ALA A 42 2.44 -14.19 21.67
N ASP A 43 3.17 -13.09 21.49
CA ASP A 43 4.07 -12.92 20.33
C ASP A 43 5.30 -13.85 20.45
N ILE A 44 5.86 -14.03 21.64
CA ILE A 44 6.94 -15.01 21.86
C ILE A 44 6.49 -16.41 21.48
N ARG A 45 5.30 -16.85 21.94
CA ARG A 45 4.77 -18.17 21.59
C ARG A 45 4.64 -18.31 20.07
N ARG A 46 4.01 -17.34 19.40
CA ARG A 46 3.85 -17.36 17.94
C ARG A 46 5.18 -17.38 17.20
N CYS A 47 6.16 -16.57 17.63
CA CYS A 47 7.51 -16.58 17.07
C CYS A 47 8.16 -17.96 17.13
N VAL A 48 7.97 -18.68 18.25
CA VAL A 48 8.53 -20.02 18.44
C VAL A 48 7.78 -21.06 17.61
N GLU A 49 6.44 -21.02 17.61
CA GLU A 49 5.58 -21.89 16.78
C GLU A 49 5.89 -21.75 15.29
N LEU A 50 6.20 -20.54 14.82
CA LEU A 50 6.61 -20.24 13.45
C LEU A 50 8.09 -20.55 13.14
N GLY A 51 8.86 -21.01 14.14
CA GLY A 51 10.29 -21.29 13.98
C GLY A 51 11.17 -20.06 13.81
N LEU A 52 10.64 -18.86 14.02
CA LEU A 52 11.41 -17.61 13.92
C LEU A 52 12.42 -17.49 15.05
N PHE A 53 11.96 -17.69 16.28
CA PHE A 53 12.79 -17.70 17.47
C PHE A 53 12.95 -19.10 18.05
N GLN A 54 14.08 -19.29 18.73
CA GLN A 54 14.32 -20.40 19.62
C GLN A 54 14.66 -19.87 21.00
N GLY A 55 14.40 -20.65 22.04
CA GLY A 55 14.90 -20.33 23.40
C GLY A 55 16.42 -20.35 23.44
N GLU A 56 17.01 -19.62 24.37
CA GLU A 56 18.44 -19.74 24.67
C GLU A 56 18.76 -21.11 25.24
N THR A 57 17.76 -21.70 25.91
CA THR A 57 17.77 -23.11 26.34
C THR A 57 16.39 -23.72 26.08
N PRO A 58 16.21 -25.05 26.22
CA PRO A 58 14.90 -25.66 26.07
C PRO A 58 13.81 -25.10 26.98
N THR A 59 14.19 -24.49 28.10
CA THR A 59 13.25 -23.98 29.13
C THR A 59 13.31 -22.48 29.33
N ARG A 60 14.17 -21.75 28.64
CA ARG A 60 14.35 -20.31 28.81
C ARG A 60 14.38 -19.61 27.46
N PHE A 61 13.54 -18.59 27.30
CA PHE A 61 13.54 -17.72 26.13
C PHE A 61 14.71 -16.72 26.14
N GLY A 62 15.14 -16.27 27.31
CA GLY A 62 16.08 -15.16 27.52
C GLY A 62 15.34 -13.82 27.59
N MET A 63 14.17 -13.79 28.24
CA MET A 63 13.42 -12.54 28.43
C MET A 63 14.25 -11.54 29.23
N GLY A 64 14.29 -10.28 28.76
CA GLY A 64 15.14 -9.21 29.32
C GLY A 64 16.57 -9.21 28.80
N HIS A 65 17.04 -10.26 28.12
CA HIS A 65 18.37 -10.28 27.54
C HIS A 65 18.41 -9.44 26.26
N GLN A 66 19.55 -8.78 26.03
CA GLN A 66 19.76 -7.98 24.83
C GLN A 66 19.86 -8.87 23.58
N MET A 67 19.25 -8.43 22.51
CA MET A 67 19.34 -9.06 21.19
C MET A 67 20.64 -8.66 20.52
N THR A 68 21.44 -9.61 20.04
CA THR A 68 22.63 -9.28 19.24
C THR A 68 22.26 -8.99 17.78
N ARG A 69 23.11 -8.24 17.09
CA ARG A 69 22.93 -7.96 15.64
C ARG A 69 22.87 -9.24 14.83
N ALA A 70 23.75 -10.21 15.10
CA ALA A 70 23.74 -11.51 14.43
C ALA A 70 22.44 -12.27 14.67
N ALA A 71 21.98 -12.34 15.92
CA ALA A 71 20.75 -13.04 16.25
C ALA A 71 19.53 -12.41 15.56
N PHE A 72 19.46 -11.08 15.53
CA PHE A 72 18.39 -10.37 14.81
C PHE A 72 18.41 -10.65 13.31
N THR A 73 19.60 -10.66 12.68
CA THR A 73 19.74 -10.99 11.26
C THR A 73 19.26 -12.39 10.92
N VAL A 74 19.58 -13.38 11.74
CA VAL A 74 19.11 -14.77 11.56
C VAL A 74 17.58 -14.84 11.61
N VAL A 75 16.96 -14.16 12.58
CA VAL A 75 15.50 -14.15 12.70
C VAL A 75 14.85 -13.39 11.54
N LEU A 76 15.50 -12.31 11.08
CA LEU A 76 15.06 -11.55 9.91
C LEU A 76 15.01 -12.44 8.64
N CYS A 77 16.08 -13.18 8.36
CA CYS A 77 16.10 -14.12 7.21
C CYS A 77 15.01 -15.18 7.32
N ARG A 78 14.75 -15.71 8.51
CA ARG A 78 13.66 -16.67 8.76
C ARG A 78 12.28 -16.05 8.53
N LEU A 79 12.07 -14.80 8.97
CA LEU A 79 10.80 -14.10 8.80
C LEU A 79 10.43 -13.95 7.32
N PHE A 80 11.40 -13.59 6.48
CA PHE A 80 11.17 -13.41 5.05
C PHE A 80 11.26 -14.72 4.25
N GLY A 81 11.79 -15.80 4.86
CA GLY A 81 11.95 -17.10 4.23
C GLY A 81 13.00 -17.09 3.11
N TRP A 82 14.05 -16.30 3.26
CA TRP A 82 15.11 -16.20 2.26
C TRP A 82 15.97 -17.46 2.22
N ASP A 83 16.33 -17.87 1.01
CA ASP A 83 17.33 -18.91 0.80
C ASP A 83 18.70 -18.44 1.27
N MET A 84 19.42 -19.30 2.01
CA MET A 84 20.67 -18.90 2.67
C MET A 84 21.85 -18.87 1.68
N GLU A 85 22.48 -17.72 1.56
CA GLU A 85 23.73 -17.52 0.82
C GLU A 85 24.92 -18.07 1.59
N THR A 86 25.85 -18.76 0.90
CA THR A 86 27.05 -19.33 1.50
C THR A 86 28.29 -19.04 0.64
N PRO A 87 28.67 -17.75 0.48
CA PRO A 87 29.87 -17.43 -0.30
C PRO A 87 31.15 -17.91 0.39
N GLU A 88 32.24 -18.03 -0.38
CA GLU A 88 33.54 -18.47 0.14
C GLU A 88 34.19 -17.42 1.08
N THR A 89 33.83 -16.16 0.91
CA THR A 89 34.37 -15.04 1.70
C THR A 89 33.24 -14.13 2.15
N GLY A 90 33.32 -13.64 3.39
CA GLY A 90 32.29 -12.74 3.95
C GLY A 90 32.42 -11.30 3.46
N THR A 91 31.31 -10.60 3.42
CA THR A 91 31.21 -9.18 3.05
C THR A 91 31.92 -8.26 4.04
N TYR A 92 31.96 -8.62 5.33
CA TYR A 92 32.53 -7.81 6.41
C TYR A 92 33.83 -8.41 6.96
N ALA A 93 34.78 -7.55 7.39
CA ALA A 93 36.07 -7.99 7.91
C ALA A 93 35.95 -8.87 9.15
N ASP A 94 34.94 -8.65 9.99
CA ASP A 94 34.66 -9.43 11.21
C ASP A 94 33.64 -10.58 11.00
N VAL A 95 33.28 -10.90 9.77
CA VAL A 95 32.39 -12.00 9.37
C VAL A 95 33.08 -12.84 8.30
N GLN A 96 34.21 -13.47 8.64
CA GLN A 96 35.01 -14.28 7.72
C GLN A 96 34.98 -15.79 8.05
N ASP A 97 34.53 -16.16 9.25
CA ASP A 97 34.35 -17.55 9.65
C ASP A 97 33.07 -18.12 9.02
N THR A 98 33.22 -18.84 7.90
CA THR A 98 32.11 -19.48 7.19
C THR A 98 31.38 -20.55 8.00
N GLY A 99 31.98 -21.05 9.08
CA GLY A 99 31.38 -21.98 10.05
C GLY A 99 30.59 -21.29 11.16
N ALA A 100 30.67 -19.95 11.26
CA ALA A 100 29.89 -19.21 12.27
C ALA A 100 28.39 -19.34 11.99
N TRP A 101 27.60 -19.59 13.05
CA TRP A 101 26.15 -19.84 12.95
C TRP A 101 25.34 -18.69 12.33
N TYR A 102 25.90 -17.51 12.26
CA TYR A 102 25.29 -16.31 11.68
C TYR A 102 25.85 -15.93 10.31
N PHE A 103 26.91 -16.59 9.82
CA PHE A 103 27.60 -16.22 8.58
C PHE A 103 26.63 -16.15 7.39
N SER A 104 25.97 -17.26 7.11
CA SER A 104 25.03 -17.32 5.98
C SER A 104 23.90 -16.31 6.09
N ALA A 105 23.39 -16.06 7.30
CA ALA A 105 22.33 -15.07 7.49
C ALA A 105 22.80 -13.63 7.25
N VAL A 106 24.03 -13.28 7.64
CA VAL A 106 24.59 -11.95 7.37
C VAL A 106 24.78 -11.75 5.86
N GLU A 107 25.36 -12.74 5.16
CA GLU A 107 25.56 -12.68 3.70
C GLU A 107 24.23 -12.62 2.96
N THR A 108 23.24 -13.43 3.34
CA THR A 108 21.88 -13.40 2.80
C THR A 108 21.23 -12.03 3.00
N ALA A 109 21.32 -11.46 4.19
CA ALA A 109 20.76 -10.15 4.48
C ALA A 109 21.47 -9.02 3.68
N CYS A 110 22.75 -9.19 3.37
CA CYS A 110 23.47 -8.29 2.45
C CYS A 110 22.99 -8.45 1.01
N ALA A 111 22.83 -9.69 0.52
CA ALA A 111 22.35 -9.96 -0.83
C ALA A 111 20.94 -9.40 -1.06
N HIS A 112 20.08 -9.48 -0.04
CA HIS A 112 18.73 -8.89 -0.06
C HIS A 112 18.69 -7.39 0.29
N GLY A 113 19.83 -6.73 0.48
CA GLY A 113 19.90 -5.30 0.76
C GLY A 113 19.38 -4.86 2.14
N ALA A 114 19.02 -5.80 3.02
CA ALA A 114 18.59 -5.50 4.39
C ALA A 114 19.73 -4.91 5.23
N ILE A 115 20.95 -5.34 4.93
CA ILE A 115 22.18 -4.82 5.48
C ILE A 115 23.01 -4.22 4.34
N THR A 116 23.50 -2.98 4.51
CA THR A 116 24.36 -2.31 3.54
C THR A 116 25.71 -2.06 4.16
N ARG A 117 26.79 -2.31 3.40
CA ARG A 117 28.16 -2.11 3.87
C ARG A 117 28.48 -0.60 3.96
N GLN A 118 28.20 -0.03 5.12
CA GLN A 118 28.56 1.36 5.46
C GLN A 118 29.83 1.45 6.30
N THR A 119 30.22 0.34 6.93
CA THR A 119 31.41 0.21 7.78
C THR A 119 32.17 -1.04 7.40
N GLU A 120 33.45 -1.15 7.82
CA GLU A 120 34.27 -2.32 7.59
C GLU A 120 33.77 -3.55 8.36
N ASN A 121 33.19 -3.34 9.56
CA ASN A 121 32.77 -4.38 10.48
C ASN A 121 31.25 -4.42 10.63
N PHE A 122 30.69 -5.61 10.68
CA PHE A 122 29.27 -5.86 10.97
C PHE A 122 28.96 -5.80 12.48
N ARG A 123 29.92 -6.17 13.34
CA ARG A 123 29.79 -6.26 14.81
C ARG A 123 28.74 -7.29 15.24
N PRO A 124 28.89 -8.60 14.87
CA PRO A 124 27.85 -9.62 15.04
C PRO A 124 27.41 -9.81 16.49
N GLN A 125 28.33 -9.67 17.46
CA GLN A 125 28.06 -9.89 18.88
C GLN A 125 27.58 -8.62 19.61
N ALA A 126 27.62 -7.44 18.97
CA ALA A 126 27.13 -6.21 19.58
C ALA A 126 25.62 -6.27 19.77
N PRO A 127 25.09 -5.74 20.89
CA PRO A 127 23.65 -5.55 21.03
C PRO A 127 23.11 -4.66 19.91
N ILE A 128 21.97 -5.06 19.31
CA ILE A 128 21.33 -4.27 18.27
C ILE A 128 20.53 -3.13 18.88
N THR A 129 20.60 -1.95 18.28
CA THR A 129 19.81 -0.81 18.71
C THR A 129 18.41 -0.82 18.07
N ARG A 130 17.50 -0.05 18.62
CA ARG A 130 16.15 0.12 18.10
C ARG A 130 16.15 0.75 16.71
N GLU A 131 17.05 1.72 16.47
CA GLU A 131 17.26 2.32 15.15
C GLU A 131 17.75 1.28 14.14
N GLU A 132 18.79 0.52 14.48
CA GLU A 132 19.34 -0.52 13.59
C GLU A 132 18.27 -1.56 13.19
N MET A 133 17.42 -1.97 14.14
CA MET A 133 16.31 -2.88 13.83
C MET A 133 15.31 -2.26 12.86
N ALA A 134 14.90 -1.01 13.09
CA ALA A 134 13.95 -0.32 12.20
C ALA A 134 14.52 -0.18 10.78
N VAL A 135 15.79 0.22 10.66
CA VAL A 135 16.48 0.34 9.37
C VAL A 135 16.55 -1.00 8.64
N MET A 136 16.96 -2.06 9.33
CA MET A 136 17.08 -3.40 8.74
C MET A 136 15.71 -3.92 8.27
N LEU A 137 14.65 -3.72 9.05
CA LEU A 137 13.28 -4.15 8.69
C LEU A 137 12.74 -3.40 7.46
N VAL A 138 12.87 -2.07 7.42
CA VAL A 138 12.40 -1.27 6.28
C VAL A 138 13.17 -1.63 5.01
N ARG A 139 14.47 -1.89 5.12
CA ARG A 139 15.28 -2.35 3.98
C ARG A 139 14.91 -3.76 3.54
N ALA A 140 14.68 -4.68 4.49
CA ALA A 140 14.26 -6.04 4.20
C ALA A 140 12.90 -6.12 3.47
N LEU A 141 12.03 -5.15 3.73
CA LEU A 141 10.77 -4.96 3.01
C LEU A 141 10.95 -4.37 1.60
N GLY A 142 12.19 -4.06 1.18
CA GLY A 142 12.47 -3.44 -0.12
C GLY A 142 12.24 -1.93 -0.19
N TRP A 143 11.94 -1.27 0.93
CA TRP A 143 11.57 0.16 0.95
C TRP A 143 12.69 1.10 1.40
N GLY A 144 13.92 0.61 1.45
CA GLY A 144 15.08 1.40 1.90
C GLY A 144 15.29 2.68 1.09
N THR A 145 15.08 2.65 -0.23
CA THR A 145 15.22 3.83 -1.09
C THR A 145 14.11 4.85 -0.82
N ILE A 146 12.86 4.39 -0.65
CA ILE A 146 11.72 5.26 -0.32
C ILE A 146 11.94 5.92 1.04
N ALA A 147 12.36 5.15 2.05
CA ALA A 147 12.68 5.66 3.36
C ALA A 147 13.82 6.70 3.32
N GLY A 148 14.83 6.48 2.46
CA GLY A 148 15.90 7.45 2.24
C GLY A 148 15.42 8.79 1.66
N LEU A 149 14.31 8.80 0.92
CA LEU A 149 13.67 10.00 0.38
C LEU A 149 12.68 10.64 1.37
N ALA A 150 12.10 9.85 2.26
CA ALA A 150 11.04 10.25 3.19
C ALA A 150 11.57 10.98 4.46
N GLN A 151 12.62 11.83 4.32
CA GLN A 151 13.24 12.51 5.46
C GLN A 151 12.36 13.58 6.11
N ASP A 152 11.42 14.13 5.35
CA ASP A 152 10.57 15.25 5.79
C ASP A 152 9.19 14.81 6.27
N LEU A 153 8.94 13.50 6.36
CA LEU A 153 7.66 13.00 6.86
C LEU A 153 7.50 13.31 8.34
N PRO A 154 6.32 13.77 8.75
CA PRO A 154 6.06 14.07 10.14
C PRO A 154 6.13 12.81 11.00
N MET A 155 6.82 12.90 12.13
CA MET A 155 6.82 11.88 13.17
C MET A 155 6.74 12.54 14.55
N PRO A 156 6.21 11.86 15.56
CA PRO A 156 6.05 12.45 16.89
C PRO A 156 7.36 12.54 17.70
N PHE A 157 8.44 11.89 17.24
CA PHE A 157 9.66 11.72 18.02
C PHE A 157 10.63 12.88 17.83
N THR A 158 11.11 13.45 18.94
CA THR A 158 12.03 14.60 18.95
C THR A 158 13.49 14.21 19.15
N ASP A 159 13.75 12.93 19.44
CA ASP A 159 15.08 12.38 19.75
C ASP A 159 15.71 11.60 18.57
N VAL A 160 15.10 11.69 17.38
CA VAL A 160 15.59 11.05 16.15
C VAL A 160 16.31 12.09 15.29
N SER A 161 17.60 11.91 15.07
CA SER A 161 18.45 12.80 14.26
C SER A 161 19.11 12.11 13.06
N THR A 162 19.16 10.77 13.08
CA THR A 162 19.71 9.92 12.02
C THR A 162 18.64 8.97 11.52
N ASN A 163 18.77 8.49 10.28
CA ASN A 163 17.82 7.56 9.68
C ASN A 163 16.34 7.98 9.83
N VAL A 164 16.08 9.29 9.82
CA VAL A 164 14.77 9.90 10.07
C VAL A 164 13.69 9.25 9.23
N GLY A 165 13.90 9.14 7.91
CA GLY A 165 12.91 8.55 7.00
C GLY A 165 12.66 7.05 7.26
N TYR A 166 13.65 6.29 7.71
CA TYR A 166 13.47 4.89 8.09
C TYR A 166 12.61 4.74 9.34
N ILE A 167 12.85 5.58 10.34
CA ILE A 167 12.09 5.55 11.59
C ILE A 167 10.68 6.09 11.37
N SER A 168 10.52 7.18 10.60
CA SER A 168 9.21 7.70 10.19
C SER A 168 8.39 6.65 9.47
N MET A 169 8.97 6.00 8.46
CA MET A 169 8.29 4.95 7.71
C MET A 169 7.94 3.76 8.61
N ALA A 170 8.89 3.27 9.43
CA ALA A 170 8.62 2.16 10.34
C ALA A 170 7.50 2.48 11.35
N TYR A 171 7.40 3.73 11.80
CA TYR A 171 6.33 4.21 12.67
C TYR A 171 4.99 4.29 11.92
N GLU A 172 4.96 4.92 10.73
CA GLU A 172 3.75 5.01 9.91
C GLU A 172 3.19 3.64 9.53
N LEU A 173 4.06 2.71 9.21
CA LEU A 173 3.69 1.33 8.90
C LEU A 173 3.31 0.51 10.15
N GLY A 174 3.42 1.10 11.36
CA GLY A 174 3.08 0.42 12.62
C GLY A 174 4.04 -0.71 13.00
N ILE A 175 5.25 -0.71 12.44
CA ILE A 175 6.31 -1.67 12.78
C ILE A 175 6.90 -1.34 14.15
N VAL A 176 7.18 -0.06 14.38
CA VAL A 176 7.75 0.43 15.63
C VAL A 176 6.79 1.39 16.34
N ASN A 177 6.93 1.46 17.66
CA ASN A 177 6.30 2.47 18.51
C ASN A 177 7.40 3.24 19.24
N GLY A 178 7.08 4.44 19.72
CA GLY A 178 7.93 5.17 20.66
C GLY A 178 8.10 4.46 22.00
N THR A 179 9.13 4.85 22.75
CA THR A 179 9.27 4.52 24.17
C THR A 179 8.41 5.44 25.05
N SER A 180 7.99 6.58 24.47
CA SER A 180 6.97 7.50 24.98
C SER A 180 6.24 8.13 23.80
N ALA A 181 5.29 9.03 24.06
CA ALA A 181 4.60 9.78 23.03
C ALA A 181 5.52 10.66 22.17
N ALA A 182 6.68 11.08 22.70
CA ALA A 182 7.59 12.01 22.04
C ALA A 182 9.02 11.47 21.85
N THR A 183 9.30 10.24 22.28
CA THR A 183 10.66 9.65 22.20
C THR A 183 10.63 8.27 21.55
N PHE A 184 11.59 8.01 20.66
CA PHE A 184 11.84 6.71 20.05
C PHE A 184 12.93 5.93 20.77
N SER A 185 13.94 6.64 21.33
CA SER A 185 15.16 6.11 21.93
C SER A 185 16.00 5.29 20.94
N PRO A 186 16.51 5.91 19.85
CA PRO A 186 17.18 5.22 18.74
C PRO A 186 18.36 4.37 19.18
N ASP A 187 19.23 4.89 20.06
CA ASP A 187 20.45 4.24 20.54
C ASP A 187 20.21 3.16 21.61
N ARG A 188 18.97 3.07 22.14
CA ARG A 188 18.67 2.07 23.15
C ARG A 188 18.70 0.68 22.53
N THR A 189 19.46 -0.23 23.17
CA THR A 189 19.52 -1.63 22.76
C THR A 189 18.18 -2.32 22.99
N ALA A 190 17.81 -3.20 22.09
CA ALA A 190 16.57 -3.95 22.17
C ALA A 190 16.75 -5.27 22.89
N THR A 191 15.73 -5.67 23.65
CA THR A 191 15.66 -6.99 24.25
C THR A 191 15.04 -8.01 23.29
N ARG A 192 15.22 -9.29 23.57
CA ARG A 192 14.72 -10.39 22.73
C ARG A 192 13.20 -10.36 22.59
N GLU A 193 12.47 -10.09 23.66
CA GLU A 193 11.00 -9.96 23.61
C GLU A 193 10.54 -8.74 22.82
N GLN A 194 11.28 -7.62 22.86
CA GLN A 194 10.97 -6.45 22.04
C GLN A 194 11.17 -6.75 20.55
N ALA A 195 12.24 -7.47 20.21
CA ALA A 195 12.45 -7.93 18.84
C ALA A 195 11.35 -8.90 18.38
N ALA A 196 10.93 -9.85 19.23
CA ALA A 196 9.85 -10.78 18.91
C ALA A 196 8.55 -10.07 18.59
N VAL A 197 8.13 -9.13 19.44
CA VAL A 197 6.90 -8.36 19.21
C VAL A 197 6.97 -7.50 17.93
N MET A 198 8.11 -6.86 17.67
CA MET A 198 8.31 -6.07 16.46
C MET A 198 8.24 -6.95 15.20
N LEU A 199 8.87 -8.10 15.21
CA LEU A 199 8.87 -9.05 14.09
C LEU A 199 7.49 -9.65 13.86
N MET A 200 6.69 -9.90 14.91
CA MET A 200 5.31 -10.37 14.73
C MET A 200 4.41 -9.31 14.08
N ARG A 201 4.59 -8.03 14.39
CA ARG A 201 3.87 -6.95 13.70
C ARG A 201 4.19 -6.91 12.20
N VAL A 202 5.46 -7.13 11.84
CA VAL A 202 5.85 -7.25 10.43
C VAL A 202 5.25 -8.50 9.81
N TYR A 203 5.37 -9.65 10.49
CA TYR A 203 4.86 -10.94 10.01
C TYR A 203 3.37 -10.88 9.67
N ASP A 204 2.55 -10.34 10.57
CA ASP A 204 1.11 -10.27 10.39
C ASP A 204 0.72 -9.43 9.16
N LYS A 205 1.46 -8.35 8.91
CA LYS A 205 1.23 -7.49 7.75
C LYS A 205 1.82 -8.07 6.46
N TYR A 206 3.01 -8.64 6.54
CA TYR A 206 3.69 -9.27 5.41
C TYR A 206 2.96 -10.52 4.90
N ARG A 207 2.32 -11.27 5.82
CA ARG A 207 1.52 -12.47 5.55
C ARG A 207 0.01 -12.19 5.56
N ALA A 208 -0.40 -10.93 5.48
CA ALA A 208 -1.81 -10.59 5.37
C ALA A 208 -2.45 -11.28 4.16
N ALA A 209 -3.74 -11.56 4.27
CA ALA A 209 -4.51 -12.11 3.15
C ALA A 209 -4.36 -11.23 1.90
N ALA A 210 -4.39 -11.85 0.74
CA ALA A 210 -4.41 -11.13 -0.51
C ALA A 210 -5.60 -10.14 -0.54
N PRO A 211 -5.41 -8.95 -1.10
CA PRO A 211 -6.49 -7.98 -1.24
C PRO A 211 -7.58 -8.53 -2.17
N SER A 212 -8.81 -8.09 -1.97
CA SER A 212 -9.84 -8.31 -2.96
C SER A 212 -9.54 -7.52 -4.24
N LEU A 213 -9.89 -8.09 -5.39
CA LEU A 213 -9.64 -7.48 -6.68
C LEU A 213 -10.95 -6.91 -7.26
N VAL A 214 -10.86 -5.70 -7.78
CA VAL A 214 -11.89 -5.08 -8.61
C VAL A 214 -11.30 -4.78 -9.97
N GLY A 215 -12.01 -5.11 -11.05
CA GLY A 215 -11.53 -4.87 -12.39
C GLY A 215 -12.40 -3.89 -13.15
N ILE A 216 -11.80 -2.97 -13.90
CA ILE A 216 -12.53 -2.18 -14.91
C ILE A 216 -12.47 -2.97 -16.22
N ALA A 217 -13.64 -3.40 -16.71
CA ALA A 217 -13.77 -4.18 -17.94
C ALA A 217 -14.04 -3.27 -19.14
N ALA A 218 -13.04 -3.13 -20.02
CA ALA A 218 -13.13 -2.35 -21.25
C ALA A 218 -13.50 -3.22 -22.46
N GLY A 219 -13.12 -4.49 -22.45
CA GLY A 219 -13.29 -5.46 -23.51
C GLY A 219 -14.59 -6.26 -23.44
N GLY A 220 -14.50 -7.53 -23.83
CA GLY A 220 -15.57 -8.52 -23.77
C GLY A 220 -15.61 -9.28 -22.44
N ALA A 221 -16.50 -10.27 -22.35
CA ALA A 221 -16.52 -11.18 -21.21
C ALA A 221 -15.29 -12.11 -21.26
N GLY A 222 -14.59 -12.21 -20.14
CA GLY A 222 -13.43 -13.08 -19.93
C GLY A 222 -13.59 -13.99 -18.71
N ASP A 223 -12.50 -14.60 -18.26
CA ASP A 223 -12.47 -15.28 -16.97
C ASP A 223 -12.32 -14.25 -15.84
N TRP A 224 -13.42 -13.95 -15.16
CA TRP A 224 -13.49 -12.99 -14.07
C TRP A 224 -13.51 -13.65 -12.70
N SER A 225 -13.11 -14.93 -12.63
CA SER A 225 -13.00 -15.63 -11.37
C SER A 225 -12.00 -14.96 -10.42
N GLY A 226 -12.37 -14.83 -9.14
CA GLY A 226 -11.52 -14.19 -8.11
C GLY A 226 -11.62 -12.67 -8.04
N TYR A 227 -12.45 -12.02 -8.87
CA TYR A 227 -12.80 -10.62 -8.67
C TYR A 227 -14.02 -10.47 -7.75
N GLU A 228 -13.96 -9.51 -6.83
CA GLU A 228 -15.09 -9.14 -5.97
C GLU A 228 -16.15 -8.37 -6.77
N ALA A 229 -15.68 -7.47 -7.62
CA ALA A 229 -16.55 -6.68 -8.48
C ALA A 229 -15.89 -6.38 -9.84
N VAL A 230 -16.73 -6.17 -10.84
CA VAL A 230 -16.33 -5.77 -12.19
C VAL A 230 -17.07 -4.49 -12.56
N ALA A 231 -16.32 -3.44 -12.84
CA ALA A 231 -16.82 -2.14 -13.27
C ALA A 231 -16.93 -2.11 -14.81
N ILE A 232 -18.13 -2.20 -15.33
CA ILE A 232 -18.44 -2.30 -16.77
C ILE A 232 -18.40 -0.91 -17.39
N THR A 233 -17.48 -0.70 -18.33
CA THR A 233 -17.29 0.60 -19.00
C THR A 233 -18.41 0.93 -19.98
N GLY A 234 -18.48 2.23 -20.36
CA GLY A 234 -19.45 2.77 -21.33
C GLY A 234 -20.43 3.74 -20.70
N GLY A 235 -20.43 3.88 -19.37
CA GLY A 235 -21.18 4.92 -18.68
C GLY A 235 -20.51 6.28 -18.88
N ARG A 236 -21.30 7.30 -19.23
CA ARG A 236 -20.82 8.68 -19.36
C ARG A 236 -21.81 9.66 -18.76
N LEU A 237 -21.34 10.44 -17.81
CA LEU A 237 -22.06 11.56 -17.23
C LEU A 237 -21.70 12.84 -17.99
N ALA A 238 -22.70 13.60 -18.43
CA ALA A 238 -22.53 14.87 -19.11
C ALA A 238 -23.63 15.86 -18.74
N LEU A 239 -23.35 17.14 -18.85
CA LEU A 239 -24.33 18.23 -18.82
C LEU A 239 -24.50 18.75 -20.24
N ALA A 240 -25.60 18.39 -20.92
CA ALA A 240 -25.89 18.78 -22.28
C ALA A 240 -27.13 19.71 -22.32
N VAL A 241 -26.95 20.92 -22.87
CA VAL A 241 -28.02 21.93 -22.98
C VAL A 241 -28.72 22.17 -21.62
N GLY A 242 -27.93 22.24 -20.55
CA GLY A 242 -28.41 22.47 -19.17
C GLY A 242 -29.16 21.28 -18.56
N ARG A 243 -29.11 20.09 -19.16
CA ARG A 243 -29.72 18.86 -18.64
C ARG A 243 -28.65 17.83 -18.30
N VAL A 244 -28.81 17.18 -17.17
CA VAL A 244 -27.99 16.04 -16.80
C VAL A 244 -28.36 14.84 -17.68
N GLN A 245 -27.35 14.18 -18.25
CA GLN A 245 -27.51 12.99 -19.06
C GLN A 245 -26.49 11.95 -18.61
N VAL A 246 -26.96 10.71 -18.43
CA VAL A 246 -26.08 9.54 -18.21
C VAL A 246 -26.37 8.56 -19.34
N THR A 247 -25.39 8.30 -20.19
CA THR A 247 -25.43 7.25 -21.18
C THR A 247 -24.76 6.00 -20.65
N GLY A 248 -25.12 4.83 -21.14
CA GLY A 248 -24.52 3.54 -20.78
C GLY A 248 -24.00 2.80 -22.02
N PRO A 249 -23.41 1.62 -21.82
CA PRO A 249 -23.10 0.71 -22.91
C PRO A 249 -24.40 0.26 -23.61
N SER A 250 -24.30 -0.34 -24.81
CA SER A 250 -25.49 -0.93 -25.46
C SER A 250 -26.13 -1.98 -24.54
N ALA A 251 -27.46 -2.13 -24.64
CA ALA A 251 -28.21 -3.06 -23.80
C ALA A 251 -27.68 -4.51 -23.93
N GLU A 252 -27.32 -4.93 -25.13
CA GLU A 252 -26.76 -6.25 -25.41
C GLU A 252 -25.41 -6.44 -24.71
N ARG A 253 -24.46 -5.47 -24.83
CA ARG A 253 -23.17 -5.51 -24.19
C ARG A 253 -23.32 -5.48 -22.67
N ALA A 254 -24.18 -4.63 -22.15
CA ALA A 254 -24.44 -4.51 -20.72
C ALA A 254 -24.93 -5.84 -20.14
N GLU A 255 -25.91 -6.50 -20.79
CA GLU A 255 -26.43 -7.78 -20.29
C GLU A 255 -25.42 -8.91 -20.39
N ALA A 256 -24.67 -8.99 -21.49
CA ALA A 256 -23.61 -9.99 -21.63
C ALA A 256 -22.55 -9.89 -20.50
N LEU A 257 -22.08 -8.66 -20.21
CA LEU A 257 -21.06 -8.44 -19.20
C LEU A 257 -21.59 -8.60 -17.76
N ARG A 258 -22.84 -8.17 -17.46
CA ARG A 258 -23.48 -8.44 -16.16
C ARG A 258 -23.67 -9.94 -15.92
N SER A 259 -24.05 -10.67 -16.97
CA SER A 259 -24.22 -12.12 -16.90
C SER A 259 -22.87 -12.82 -16.65
N ALA A 260 -21.80 -12.38 -17.31
CA ALA A 260 -20.44 -12.89 -17.07
C ALA A 260 -19.97 -12.61 -15.63
N ALA A 261 -20.19 -11.40 -15.10
CA ALA A 261 -19.87 -11.05 -13.72
C ALA A 261 -20.61 -11.98 -12.73
N ARG A 262 -21.93 -12.16 -12.91
CA ARG A 262 -22.72 -13.08 -12.08
C ARG A 262 -22.23 -14.53 -12.14
N ALA A 263 -21.87 -15.00 -13.33
CA ALA A 263 -21.34 -16.36 -13.50
C ALA A 263 -20.00 -16.56 -12.78
N ALA A 264 -19.18 -15.51 -12.69
CA ALA A 264 -17.93 -15.49 -11.95
C ALA A 264 -18.12 -15.24 -10.43
N GLY A 265 -19.34 -14.99 -9.95
CA GLY A 265 -19.63 -14.63 -8.57
C GLY A 265 -19.27 -13.18 -8.20
N ALA A 266 -18.94 -12.35 -9.18
CA ALA A 266 -18.57 -10.95 -8.99
C ALA A 266 -19.80 -10.02 -9.06
N LYS A 267 -19.71 -8.86 -8.38
CA LYS A 267 -20.68 -7.78 -8.50
C LYS A 267 -20.46 -6.99 -9.78
N ALA A 268 -21.53 -6.63 -10.48
CA ALA A 268 -21.45 -5.81 -11.68
C ALA A 268 -21.74 -4.34 -11.35
N LEU A 269 -20.76 -3.46 -11.51
CA LEU A 269 -20.92 -2.02 -11.31
C LEU A 269 -20.99 -1.31 -12.66
N LEU A 270 -21.83 -0.28 -12.78
CA LEU A 270 -21.78 0.62 -13.92
C LEU A 270 -20.61 1.60 -13.74
N HIS A 271 -19.56 1.48 -14.55
CA HIS A 271 -18.45 2.44 -14.56
C HIS A 271 -18.87 3.68 -15.35
N VAL A 272 -18.92 4.82 -14.67
CA VAL A 272 -19.35 6.09 -15.23
C VAL A 272 -18.19 7.09 -15.19
N THR A 273 -17.81 7.58 -16.36
CA THR A 273 -16.82 8.64 -16.52
C THR A 273 -17.48 9.97 -16.84
N GLY A 274 -16.76 11.07 -16.59
CA GLY A 274 -17.21 12.42 -16.91
C GLY A 274 -16.11 13.45 -16.65
N GLY A 275 -16.27 14.66 -17.16
CA GLY A 275 -15.37 15.77 -16.89
C GLY A 275 -15.93 16.76 -15.85
N SER A 276 -15.15 17.79 -15.51
CA SER A 276 -15.54 18.84 -14.57
C SER A 276 -16.91 19.49 -14.86
N THR A 277 -17.26 19.65 -16.15
CA THR A 277 -18.55 20.20 -16.55
C THR A 277 -19.74 19.35 -16.16
N ALA A 278 -19.55 18.05 -15.93
CA ALA A 278 -20.61 17.14 -15.51
C ALA A 278 -21.18 17.52 -14.12
N LEU A 279 -20.35 18.07 -13.25
CA LEU A 279 -20.73 18.50 -11.90
C LEU A 279 -21.30 19.92 -11.80
N LEU A 280 -21.51 20.60 -12.93
CA LEU A 280 -22.20 21.90 -12.95
C LEU A 280 -23.72 21.75 -12.88
N GLY A 281 -24.24 20.52 -12.98
CA GLY A 281 -25.65 20.20 -12.75
C GLY A 281 -25.97 20.19 -11.24
N LYS A 282 -27.24 20.08 -10.91
CA LYS A 282 -27.67 19.95 -9.52
C LYS A 282 -27.33 18.56 -8.99
N PRO A 283 -26.74 18.44 -7.80
CA PRO A 283 -26.31 17.17 -7.22
C PRO A 283 -27.39 16.09 -7.20
N VAL A 284 -28.63 16.45 -6.83
CA VAL A 284 -29.76 15.50 -6.78
C VAL A 284 -30.16 15.02 -8.16
N GLU A 285 -30.18 15.90 -9.17
CA GLU A 285 -30.50 15.51 -10.56
C GLU A 285 -29.43 14.57 -11.12
N ILE A 286 -28.15 14.81 -10.79
CA ILE A 286 -27.03 13.94 -11.17
C ILE A 286 -27.18 12.58 -10.49
N ALA A 287 -27.47 12.56 -9.20
CA ALA A 287 -27.64 11.33 -8.42
C ALA A 287 -28.82 10.49 -8.93
N GLU A 288 -29.95 11.11 -9.27
CA GLU A 288 -31.12 10.44 -9.85
C GLU A 288 -30.80 9.82 -11.22
N ALA A 289 -30.13 10.56 -12.09
CA ALA A 289 -29.76 10.07 -13.41
C ALA A 289 -28.77 8.90 -13.33
N LEU A 290 -27.78 8.96 -12.40
CA LEU A 290 -26.82 7.88 -12.16
C LEU A 290 -27.51 6.63 -11.59
N ALA A 291 -28.37 6.80 -10.58
CA ALA A 291 -29.10 5.68 -9.97
C ALA A 291 -30.06 5.00 -10.97
N GLN A 292 -30.72 5.78 -11.83
CA GLN A 292 -31.56 5.25 -12.90
C GLN A 292 -30.74 4.46 -13.92
N ALA A 293 -29.60 4.99 -14.36
CA ALA A 293 -28.73 4.29 -15.31
C ALA A 293 -28.15 2.98 -14.74
N ALA A 294 -27.98 2.92 -13.42
CA ALA A 294 -27.48 1.74 -12.70
C ALA A 294 -28.60 0.82 -12.17
N ALA A 295 -29.84 0.96 -12.64
CA ALA A 295 -30.98 0.19 -12.09
C ALA A 295 -30.74 -1.33 -12.13
N ASP A 296 -30.17 -1.85 -13.20
CA ASP A 296 -29.89 -3.27 -13.42
C ASP A 296 -28.49 -3.73 -12.93
N TYR A 297 -27.70 -2.83 -12.35
CA TYR A 297 -26.36 -3.11 -11.82
C TYR A 297 -26.41 -3.27 -10.30
N ASP A 298 -25.36 -3.89 -9.74
CA ASP A 298 -25.18 -4.03 -8.30
C ASP A 298 -24.68 -2.70 -7.66
N GLY A 299 -24.30 -1.71 -8.47
CA GLY A 299 -23.85 -0.42 -8.02
C GLY A 299 -23.28 0.47 -9.11
N VAL A 300 -22.65 1.56 -8.67
CA VAL A 300 -21.99 2.56 -9.51
C VAL A 300 -20.51 2.65 -9.14
N TYR A 301 -19.66 2.71 -10.16
CA TYR A 301 -18.27 3.15 -10.00
C TYR A 301 -18.14 4.51 -10.72
N LEU A 302 -18.12 5.59 -9.93
CA LEU A 302 -18.02 6.96 -10.42
C LEU A 302 -16.57 7.38 -10.56
N ASP A 303 -16.14 7.63 -11.78
CA ASP A 303 -14.77 8.01 -12.13
C ASP A 303 -14.74 9.35 -12.86
N LEU A 304 -14.50 10.43 -12.10
CA LEU A 304 -14.44 11.80 -12.59
C LEU A 304 -13.00 12.33 -12.39
N PRO A 305 -12.09 12.10 -13.35
CA PRO A 305 -10.70 12.49 -13.21
C PRO A 305 -10.46 13.99 -13.36
N GLN A 306 -9.38 14.48 -12.76
CA GLN A 306 -8.85 15.81 -12.96
C GLN A 306 -9.88 16.94 -12.71
N LEU A 307 -10.63 16.83 -11.63
CA LEU A 307 -11.62 17.84 -11.27
C LEU A 307 -10.94 19.16 -10.88
N ALA A 308 -11.59 20.26 -11.24
CA ALA A 308 -11.19 21.58 -10.81
C ALA A 308 -11.46 21.78 -9.32
N ASP A 309 -10.57 22.50 -8.62
CA ASP A 309 -10.59 22.67 -7.16
C ASP A 309 -11.91 23.25 -6.61
N ASN A 310 -12.58 24.11 -7.40
CA ASN A 310 -13.87 24.71 -7.03
C ASN A 310 -15.06 23.75 -7.07
N LEU A 311 -14.87 22.49 -7.50
CA LEU A 311 -15.92 21.48 -7.58
C LEU A 311 -16.03 20.59 -6.33
N ARG A 312 -15.23 20.83 -5.28
CA ARG A 312 -15.23 20.05 -4.04
C ARG A 312 -16.62 19.84 -3.46
N THR A 313 -17.37 20.95 -3.27
CA THR A 313 -18.73 20.91 -2.72
C THR A 313 -19.69 20.14 -3.65
N ALA A 314 -19.65 20.44 -4.94
CA ALA A 314 -20.52 19.78 -5.92
C ALA A 314 -20.29 18.27 -6.00
N LEU A 315 -19.03 17.84 -5.96
CA LEU A 315 -18.69 16.40 -5.92
C LEU A 315 -19.20 15.75 -4.63
N THR A 316 -18.90 16.34 -3.48
CA THR A 316 -19.30 15.81 -2.18
C THR A 316 -20.81 15.68 -2.04
N GLU A 317 -21.57 16.72 -2.42
CA GLU A 317 -23.04 16.71 -2.40
C GLU A 317 -23.60 15.70 -3.40
N THR A 318 -23.00 15.57 -4.60
CA THR A 318 -23.41 14.57 -5.59
C THR A 318 -23.23 13.16 -5.07
N VAL A 319 -22.08 12.85 -4.48
CA VAL A 319 -21.80 11.52 -3.94
C VAL A 319 -22.71 11.19 -2.76
N ALA A 320 -22.97 12.15 -1.87
CA ALA A 320 -23.90 11.97 -0.76
C ALA A 320 -25.34 11.70 -1.26
N ALA A 321 -25.83 12.51 -2.21
CA ALA A 321 -27.14 12.30 -2.83
C ALA A 321 -27.23 10.95 -3.59
N LEU A 322 -26.15 10.57 -4.26
CA LEU A 322 -26.09 9.28 -4.97
C LEU A 322 -26.15 8.09 -3.98
N ARG A 323 -25.47 8.18 -2.84
CA ARG A 323 -25.58 7.18 -1.77
C ARG A 323 -27.03 6.97 -1.33
N GLU A 324 -27.76 8.06 -1.11
CA GLU A 324 -29.18 7.98 -0.72
C GLU A 324 -30.04 7.31 -1.80
N LYS A 325 -29.80 7.62 -3.08
CA LYS A 325 -30.55 7.04 -4.20
C LYS A 325 -30.23 5.57 -4.47
N LEU A 326 -28.98 5.16 -4.22
CA LEU A 326 -28.52 3.77 -4.44
C LEU A 326 -28.98 2.81 -3.33
N GLY A 327 -29.29 3.29 -2.11
CA GLY A 327 -29.64 2.44 -0.98
C GLY A 327 -28.50 1.46 -0.66
N GLU A 328 -28.76 0.15 -0.74
CA GLU A 328 -27.79 -0.91 -0.44
C GLU A 328 -26.86 -1.28 -1.61
N LYS A 329 -27.05 -0.67 -2.78
CA LYS A 329 -26.15 -0.90 -3.93
C LYS A 329 -24.78 -0.29 -3.66
N LEU A 330 -23.73 -0.88 -4.24
CA LEU A 330 -22.35 -0.43 -4.07
C LEU A 330 -22.10 0.94 -4.72
N LEU A 331 -21.31 1.77 -4.07
CA LEU A 331 -20.83 3.04 -4.57
C LEU A 331 -19.33 3.14 -4.43
N TYR A 332 -18.62 3.08 -5.56
CA TYR A 332 -17.19 3.30 -5.65
C TYR A 332 -16.92 4.66 -6.28
N VAL A 333 -15.99 5.41 -5.73
CA VAL A 333 -15.66 6.76 -6.22
C VAL A 333 -14.16 6.87 -6.39
N THR A 334 -13.70 7.21 -7.59
CA THR A 334 -12.28 7.52 -7.82
C THR A 334 -11.95 8.92 -7.30
N ALA A 335 -10.84 9.04 -6.60
CA ALA A 335 -10.24 10.31 -6.23
C ALA A 335 -8.75 10.32 -6.60
N GLU A 336 -8.27 11.47 -7.09
CA GLU A 336 -6.83 11.67 -7.25
C GLU A 336 -6.18 11.63 -5.87
N ALA A 337 -5.13 10.83 -5.73
CA ALA A 337 -4.43 10.65 -4.47
C ALA A 337 -3.59 11.88 -4.12
N PRO A 338 -3.40 12.22 -2.83
CA PRO A 338 -2.41 13.23 -2.43
C PRO A 338 -1.04 12.88 -3.00
N ALA A 339 -0.33 13.87 -3.54
CA ALA A 339 0.98 13.69 -4.16
C ALA A 339 2.08 14.30 -3.29
N TRP A 340 3.21 13.61 -3.16
CA TRP A 340 4.37 14.11 -2.44
C TRP A 340 4.96 15.33 -3.14
N GLN A 341 5.15 16.43 -2.41
CA GLN A 341 5.63 17.72 -2.94
C GLN A 341 4.84 18.21 -4.17
N GLY A 342 3.68 17.64 -4.40
CA GLY A 342 2.86 17.89 -5.55
C GLY A 342 1.62 18.72 -5.21
N LYS A 343 0.71 18.71 -6.17
CA LYS A 343 -0.57 19.40 -6.06
C LYS A 343 -1.44 18.71 -5.00
N THR A 344 -1.91 19.47 -4.02
CA THR A 344 -3.03 19.02 -3.20
C THR A 344 -4.29 19.08 -4.07
N TYR A 345 -4.94 17.96 -4.24
CA TYR A 345 -6.19 17.89 -5.01
C TYR A 345 -7.36 18.37 -4.15
N SER A 346 -7.51 19.69 -4.04
CA SER A 346 -8.51 20.34 -3.19
C SER A 346 -9.95 20.07 -3.63
N ALA A 347 -10.14 19.52 -4.84
CA ALA A 347 -11.44 19.06 -5.32
C ALA A 347 -12.00 17.86 -4.55
N TYR A 348 -11.17 17.12 -3.79
CA TYR A 348 -11.59 15.91 -3.09
C TYR A 348 -11.63 16.14 -1.58
N ASP A 349 -12.81 15.99 -0.99
CA ASP A 349 -12.99 15.83 0.46
C ASP A 349 -12.93 14.34 0.80
N TYR A 350 -11.72 13.82 1.00
CA TYR A 350 -11.50 12.38 1.17
C TYR A 350 -12.34 11.80 2.31
N ALA A 351 -12.47 12.51 3.43
CA ALA A 351 -13.25 12.05 4.58
C ALA A 351 -14.74 11.99 4.25
N ALA A 352 -15.29 13.04 3.65
CA ALA A 352 -16.71 13.10 3.28
C ALA A 352 -17.05 12.10 2.17
N LEU A 353 -16.19 11.97 1.16
CA LEU A 353 -16.37 10.99 0.08
C LEU A 353 -16.34 9.56 0.61
N ALA A 354 -15.38 9.22 1.48
CA ALA A 354 -15.28 7.89 2.08
C ALA A 354 -16.44 7.58 3.04
N ALA A 355 -17.01 8.60 3.69
CA ALA A 355 -18.19 8.42 4.53
C ALA A 355 -19.42 8.01 3.70
N ALA A 356 -19.59 8.54 2.49
CA ALA A 356 -20.72 8.26 1.61
C ALA A 356 -20.49 7.04 0.71
N ALA A 357 -19.25 6.79 0.25
CA ALA A 357 -18.92 5.68 -0.62
C ALA A 357 -18.63 4.39 0.16
N ASP A 358 -18.79 3.23 -0.49
CA ASP A 358 -18.29 1.95 0.02
C ASP A 358 -16.79 1.87 -0.15
N ARG A 359 -16.25 2.37 -1.27
CA ARG A 359 -14.82 2.46 -1.55
C ARG A 359 -14.46 3.80 -2.19
N LEU A 360 -13.39 4.40 -1.67
CA LEU A 360 -12.69 5.50 -2.30
C LEU A 360 -11.48 4.92 -3.02
N VAL A 361 -11.52 4.93 -4.36
CA VAL A 361 -10.48 4.35 -5.21
C VAL A 361 -9.44 5.42 -5.51
N LEU A 362 -8.23 5.23 -4.99
CA LEU A 362 -7.15 6.19 -5.13
C LEU A 362 -6.43 6.02 -6.46
N ARG A 363 -6.45 7.05 -7.28
CA ARG A 363 -5.62 7.16 -8.47
C ARG A 363 -4.35 7.91 -8.10
N VAL A 364 -3.24 7.22 -8.05
CA VAL A 364 -1.93 7.83 -7.86
C VAL A 364 -1.49 8.48 -9.16
N ALA A 365 -1.11 9.75 -9.08
CA ALA A 365 -0.67 10.49 -10.24
C ALA A 365 0.82 10.24 -10.53
N PRO A 366 1.24 10.20 -11.81
CA PRO A 366 2.65 10.25 -12.14
C PRO A 366 3.25 11.60 -11.70
N TYR A 367 4.58 11.66 -11.59
CA TYR A 367 5.26 12.90 -11.24
C TYR A 367 4.81 14.06 -12.12
N GLN A 368 4.60 15.20 -11.48
CA GLN A 368 4.28 16.42 -12.19
C GLN A 368 5.51 16.94 -12.95
N LYS A 369 5.25 17.67 -14.03
CA LYS A 369 6.30 18.33 -14.80
C LYS A 369 7.05 19.33 -13.93
N THR A 370 8.35 19.15 -13.79
CA THR A 370 9.27 20.15 -13.20
C THR A 370 9.69 21.18 -14.24
N ALA A 371 10.42 22.22 -13.82
CA ALA A 371 11.01 23.21 -14.73
C ALA A 371 11.91 22.56 -15.80
N ASP A 372 12.58 21.45 -15.45
CA ASP A 372 13.50 20.71 -16.32
C ASP A 372 12.81 19.61 -17.16
N GLY A 373 11.51 19.48 -17.05
CA GLY A 373 10.72 18.45 -17.73
C GLY A 373 10.13 17.40 -16.80
N PHE A 374 9.62 16.30 -17.37
CA PHE A 374 9.14 15.14 -16.60
C PHE A 374 10.31 14.24 -16.19
N THR A 375 10.28 13.76 -14.97
CA THR A 375 11.17 12.68 -14.55
C THR A 375 10.76 11.38 -15.24
N VAL A 376 11.71 10.65 -15.82
CA VAL A 376 11.48 9.32 -16.41
C VAL A 376 11.10 8.35 -15.30
N ALA A 377 9.84 7.96 -15.24
CA ALA A 377 9.27 7.19 -14.13
C ALA A 377 8.04 6.39 -14.57
N PRO A 378 7.61 5.40 -13.79
CA PRO A 378 6.34 4.69 -13.98
C PRO A 378 5.14 5.62 -13.79
N LEU A 379 3.93 5.10 -14.11
CA LEU A 379 2.68 5.83 -13.90
C LEU A 379 2.35 6.00 -12.42
N GLU A 380 2.59 4.96 -11.62
CA GLU A 380 2.43 5.00 -10.17
C GLU A 380 3.78 4.71 -9.48
N PRO A 381 4.63 5.75 -9.27
CA PRO A 381 5.85 5.60 -8.49
C PRO A 381 5.53 5.13 -7.07
N MET A 382 6.27 4.15 -6.54
CA MET A 382 5.95 3.57 -5.22
C MET A 382 6.01 4.61 -4.08
N GLU A 383 6.89 5.60 -4.19
CA GLU A 383 6.96 6.69 -3.20
C GLU A 383 5.69 7.53 -3.16
N GLU A 384 5.01 7.72 -4.31
CA GLU A 384 3.73 8.41 -4.36
C GLU A 384 2.60 7.53 -3.79
N VAL A 385 2.65 6.21 -4.04
CA VAL A 385 1.72 5.25 -3.41
C VAL A 385 1.86 5.30 -1.89
N TYR A 386 3.09 5.22 -1.39
CA TYR A 386 3.37 5.31 0.04
C TYR A 386 2.87 6.62 0.64
N TYR A 387 3.21 7.76 0.02
CA TYR A 387 2.80 9.08 0.50
C TYR A 387 1.28 9.24 0.54
N ALA A 388 0.60 8.82 -0.52
CA ALA A 388 -0.87 8.90 -0.59
C ALA A 388 -1.55 8.14 0.55
N LEU A 389 -1.07 6.93 0.86
CA LEU A 389 -1.61 6.10 1.94
C LEU A 389 -1.25 6.67 3.32
N ALA A 390 -0.04 7.19 3.50
CA ALA A 390 0.41 7.81 4.74
C ALA A 390 -0.39 9.09 5.06
N GLU A 391 -0.60 9.95 4.07
CA GLU A 391 -1.34 11.21 4.22
C GLU A 391 -2.82 10.98 4.57
N LEU A 392 -3.42 9.92 4.02
CA LEU A 392 -4.82 9.59 4.30
C LEU A 392 -5.03 8.78 5.58
N LYS A 393 -3.95 8.27 6.19
CA LYS A 393 -4.02 7.51 7.44
C LYS A 393 -4.61 8.37 8.57
N GLY A 394 -5.65 7.85 9.20
CA GLY A 394 -6.38 8.57 10.26
C GLY A 394 -7.44 9.55 9.74
N THR A 395 -7.41 9.91 8.45
CA THR A 395 -8.46 10.73 7.80
C THR A 395 -9.51 9.85 7.16
N VAL A 396 -9.09 8.76 6.52
CA VAL A 396 -9.97 7.77 5.88
C VAL A 396 -9.71 6.40 6.50
N PRO A 397 -10.74 5.66 6.91
CA PRO A 397 -10.57 4.28 7.35
C PRO A 397 -9.97 3.42 6.23
N ALA A 398 -8.94 2.64 6.53
CA ALA A 398 -8.22 1.84 5.54
C ALA A 398 -9.13 0.91 4.72
N GLY A 399 -10.11 0.25 5.36
CA GLY A 399 -11.11 -0.58 4.69
C GLY A 399 -12.11 0.20 3.79
N LYS A 400 -12.01 1.52 3.72
CA LYS A 400 -12.71 2.37 2.74
C LYS A 400 -11.83 2.75 1.55
N LEU A 401 -10.54 2.43 1.58
CA LEU A 401 -9.61 2.70 0.50
C LEU A 401 -9.47 1.51 -0.45
N SER A 402 -9.25 1.81 -1.71
CA SER A 402 -8.79 0.88 -2.74
C SER A 402 -7.69 1.57 -3.55
N LEU A 403 -6.64 0.86 -3.92
CA LEU A 403 -5.58 1.40 -4.77
C LEU A 403 -5.89 1.06 -6.24
N LEU A 404 -5.96 2.08 -7.10
CA LEU A 404 -6.07 1.86 -8.54
C LEU A 404 -4.67 1.59 -9.12
N LEU A 405 -4.50 0.44 -9.75
CA LEU A 405 -3.30 0.11 -10.53
C LEU A 405 -3.56 0.23 -12.02
N THR A 406 -2.69 0.96 -12.69
CA THR A 406 -2.74 1.12 -14.14
C THR A 406 -2.04 -0.07 -14.82
N THR A 407 -2.74 -0.74 -15.72
CA THR A 407 -2.23 -1.90 -16.45
C THR A 407 -1.29 -1.52 -17.60
N ALA A 408 -1.38 -0.27 -18.06
CA ALA A 408 -0.52 0.25 -19.13
C ALA A 408 0.86 0.65 -18.60
N GLY A 409 1.88 0.47 -19.43
CA GLY A 409 3.22 0.98 -19.17
C GLY A 409 3.40 2.46 -19.55
N SER A 410 4.37 3.15 -18.96
CA SER A 410 4.75 4.49 -19.38
C SER A 410 5.95 4.47 -20.34
N GLN A 411 5.74 4.93 -21.57
CA GLN A 411 6.77 4.92 -22.61
C GLN A 411 7.48 6.27 -22.75
N TRP A 412 8.80 6.20 -22.83
CA TRP A 412 9.70 7.35 -22.93
C TRP A 412 10.69 7.15 -24.08
N LYS A 413 10.92 8.18 -24.87
CA LYS A 413 11.92 8.18 -25.94
C LYS A 413 12.94 9.29 -25.70
N ASN A 414 14.21 8.92 -25.54
CA ASN A 414 15.30 9.86 -25.21
C ASN A 414 14.96 10.77 -24.01
N GLY A 415 14.39 10.19 -22.96
CA GLY A 415 14.00 10.90 -21.73
C GLY A 415 12.74 11.78 -21.84
N LYS A 416 12.03 11.74 -22.97
CA LYS A 416 10.75 12.46 -23.14
C LYS A 416 9.58 11.49 -23.15
N ARG A 417 8.52 11.82 -22.40
CA ARG A 417 7.28 11.05 -22.39
C ARG A 417 6.65 11.03 -23.78
N VAL A 418 6.29 9.85 -24.25
CA VAL A 418 5.69 9.67 -25.60
C VAL A 418 4.23 9.26 -25.49
N SER A 419 3.96 8.13 -24.81
CA SER A 419 2.64 7.50 -24.78
C SER A 419 2.52 6.58 -23.55
N ASN A 420 1.40 5.90 -23.44
CA ASN A 420 1.31 4.64 -22.70
C ASN A 420 1.60 3.49 -23.68
N ALA A 421 2.22 2.42 -23.17
CA ALA A 421 2.35 1.16 -23.88
C ALA A 421 1.31 0.18 -23.29
N ASP A 422 0.58 -0.51 -24.13
CA ASP A 422 -0.31 -1.58 -23.66
C ASP A 422 0.45 -2.88 -23.38
N SER A 423 -0.23 -3.88 -22.82
CA SER A 423 0.40 -5.15 -22.45
C SER A 423 0.92 -5.93 -23.67
N GLY A 424 0.29 -5.79 -24.82
CA GLY A 424 0.73 -6.41 -26.06
C GLY A 424 2.04 -5.78 -26.57
N GLU A 425 2.10 -4.45 -26.61
CA GLU A 425 3.32 -3.71 -26.97
C GLU A 425 4.48 -4.04 -26.00
N ILE A 426 4.21 -4.14 -24.70
CA ILE A 426 5.22 -4.51 -23.69
C ILE A 426 5.72 -5.94 -23.95
N ALA A 427 4.82 -6.89 -24.23
CA ALA A 427 5.17 -8.28 -24.53
C ALA A 427 6.02 -8.40 -25.81
N GLU A 428 5.68 -7.64 -26.87
CA GLU A 428 6.45 -7.59 -28.11
C GLU A 428 7.86 -7.04 -27.87
N LEU A 429 7.99 -5.98 -27.08
CA LEU A 429 9.28 -5.40 -26.73
C LEU A 429 10.14 -6.37 -25.91
N LEU A 430 9.55 -7.08 -24.94
CA LEU A 430 10.24 -8.07 -24.13
C LEU A 430 10.70 -9.30 -24.94
N ALA A 431 9.97 -9.67 -25.99
CA ALA A 431 10.33 -10.76 -26.88
C ALA A 431 11.54 -10.44 -27.79
N ASP A 432 11.89 -9.17 -27.99
CA ASP A 432 13.07 -8.74 -28.74
C ASP A 432 14.32 -8.72 -27.84
N GLU A 433 14.75 -9.90 -27.38
CA GLU A 433 15.90 -10.06 -26.47
C GLU A 433 17.22 -9.51 -27.03
N GLN A 434 17.34 -9.33 -28.36
CA GLN A 434 18.58 -8.83 -28.99
C GLN A 434 18.74 -7.32 -28.79
N ASN A 435 17.65 -6.57 -28.70
CA ASN A 435 17.68 -5.10 -28.62
C ASN A 435 17.11 -4.58 -27.29
N THR A 436 16.54 -5.44 -26.46
CA THR A 436 15.85 -5.05 -25.21
C THR A 436 16.56 -5.64 -24.00
N GLU A 437 16.83 -4.79 -23.03
CA GLU A 437 17.31 -5.18 -21.70
C GLU A 437 16.25 -4.84 -20.66
N SER A 438 16.01 -5.77 -19.73
CA SER A 438 15.02 -5.61 -18.65
C SER A 438 15.70 -5.35 -17.32
N TYR A 439 15.12 -4.47 -16.53
CA TYR A 439 15.63 -4.02 -15.25
C TYR A 439 14.51 -3.87 -14.23
N TYR A 440 14.89 -3.80 -12.96
CA TYR A 440 13.99 -3.46 -11.87
C TYR A 440 14.52 -2.29 -11.05
N SER A 441 13.69 -1.30 -10.79
CA SER A 441 14.04 -0.14 -9.98
C SER A 441 13.54 -0.30 -8.56
N SER A 442 14.45 -0.41 -7.60
CA SER A 442 14.10 -0.43 -6.17
C SER A 442 13.48 0.90 -5.69
N ARG A 443 13.80 2.02 -6.34
CA ARG A 443 13.21 3.33 -6.03
C ARG A 443 11.72 3.34 -6.31
N TYR A 444 11.34 2.88 -7.48
CA TYR A 444 9.95 2.92 -7.92
C TYR A 444 9.19 1.63 -7.66
N ALA A 445 9.91 0.59 -7.17
CA ALA A 445 9.42 -0.78 -7.05
C ALA A 445 8.66 -1.19 -8.34
N CYS A 446 9.33 -1.04 -9.49
CA CYS A 446 8.73 -1.19 -10.80
C CYS A 446 9.75 -1.70 -11.81
N ALA A 447 9.31 -2.60 -12.67
CA ALA A 447 10.11 -3.07 -13.79
C ALA A 447 10.19 -2.00 -14.90
N TYR A 448 11.26 -2.02 -15.65
CA TYR A 448 11.38 -1.25 -16.88
C TYR A 448 12.24 -1.99 -17.89
N LEU A 449 11.96 -1.77 -19.16
CA LEU A 449 12.80 -2.20 -20.26
C LEU A 449 13.47 -0.99 -20.91
N ALA A 450 14.65 -1.21 -21.45
CA ALA A 450 15.37 -0.24 -22.26
C ALA A 450 15.71 -0.88 -23.62
N GLN A 451 15.26 -0.24 -24.70
CA GLN A 451 15.53 -0.68 -26.06
C GLN A 451 16.32 0.37 -26.83
N LYS A 452 17.36 -0.04 -27.53
CA LYS A 452 18.15 0.83 -28.42
C LYS A 452 17.72 0.64 -29.86
N MET A 453 17.10 1.65 -30.46
CA MET A 453 16.66 1.61 -31.87
C MET A 453 17.22 2.80 -32.65
N GLN A 454 18.05 2.55 -33.67
CA GLN A 454 18.51 3.55 -34.60
C GLN A 454 19.02 4.88 -33.97
N GLY A 455 19.82 4.75 -32.89
CA GLY A 455 20.35 5.89 -32.14
C GLY A 455 19.41 6.54 -31.14
N ASN A 456 18.21 5.99 -30.94
CA ASN A 456 17.29 6.38 -29.88
C ASN A 456 17.27 5.34 -28.76
N THR A 457 17.01 5.80 -27.54
CA THR A 457 16.70 4.92 -26.39
C THR A 457 15.20 5.03 -26.09
N VAL A 458 14.51 3.90 -26.13
CA VAL A 458 13.12 3.77 -25.67
C VAL A 458 13.13 3.10 -24.30
N THR A 459 12.49 3.70 -23.32
CA THR A 459 12.31 3.14 -21.98
C THR A 459 10.83 2.96 -21.74
N VAL A 460 10.42 1.77 -21.31
CA VAL A 460 9.02 1.50 -20.93
C VAL A 460 9.00 0.96 -19.50
N TRP A 461 8.30 1.66 -18.62
CA TRP A 461 8.02 1.22 -17.26
C TRP A 461 6.72 0.43 -17.27
N TYR A 462 6.70 -0.71 -16.61
CA TYR A 462 5.54 -1.60 -16.58
C TYR A 462 5.46 -2.36 -15.26
N LEU A 463 4.27 -2.87 -14.95
CA LEU A 463 4.07 -3.78 -13.84
C LEU A 463 4.47 -5.20 -14.25
N ASP A 464 5.33 -5.81 -13.44
CA ASP A 464 5.59 -7.24 -13.41
C ASP A 464 5.09 -7.84 -12.08
N ARG A 465 5.29 -9.12 -11.87
CA ARG A 465 4.92 -9.82 -10.64
C ARG A 465 5.51 -9.14 -9.39
N GLN A 466 6.81 -8.83 -9.43
CA GLN A 466 7.51 -8.22 -8.30
C GLN A 466 6.96 -6.81 -7.97
N ALA A 467 6.68 -6.01 -9.00
CA ALA A 467 6.07 -4.70 -8.83
C ALA A 467 4.65 -4.77 -8.27
N ALA A 468 3.86 -5.76 -8.70
CA ALA A 468 2.52 -6.01 -8.19
C ALA A 468 2.55 -6.43 -6.72
N GLU A 469 3.42 -7.38 -6.37
CA GLU A 469 3.63 -7.84 -4.99
C GLU A 469 4.05 -6.69 -4.06
N ALA A 470 4.96 -5.83 -4.50
CA ALA A 470 5.39 -4.67 -3.70
C ALA A 470 4.21 -3.73 -3.39
N ARG A 471 3.29 -3.50 -4.34
CA ARG A 471 2.09 -2.67 -4.12
C ARG A 471 1.09 -3.36 -3.20
N ARG A 472 0.88 -4.66 -3.39
CA ARG A 472 0.06 -5.48 -2.49
C ARG A 472 0.57 -5.40 -1.05
N GLN A 473 1.87 -5.55 -0.84
CA GLN A 473 2.50 -5.44 0.48
C GLN A 473 2.32 -4.04 1.06
N MET A 474 2.54 -2.98 0.27
CA MET A 474 2.33 -1.60 0.74
C MET A 474 0.87 -1.39 1.20
N CYS A 475 -0.10 -1.84 0.42
CA CYS A 475 -1.51 -1.80 0.79
C CYS A 475 -1.77 -2.55 2.12
N ALA A 476 -1.25 -3.77 2.28
CA ALA A 476 -1.41 -4.58 3.48
C ALA A 476 -0.85 -3.89 4.73
N PHE A 477 0.31 -3.23 4.62
CA PHE A 477 0.92 -2.50 5.73
C PHE A 477 0.09 -1.29 6.19
N PHE A 478 -0.65 -0.67 5.27
CA PHE A 478 -1.62 0.39 5.60
C PHE A 478 -3.01 -0.14 5.94
N GLY A 479 -3.25 -1.45 5.82
CA GLY A 479 -4.55 -2.07 6.08
C GLY A 479 -5.56 -1.86 4.95
N VAL A 480 -5.10 -1.50 3.75
CA VAL A 480 -5.92 -1.42 2.54
C VAL A 480 -6.07 -2.82 1.96
N ASP A 481 -7.30 -3.31 1.91
CA ASP A 481 -7.65 -4.69 1.61
C ASP A 481 -8.25 -4.89 0.21
N GLN A 482 -8.19 -3.86 -0.65
CA GLN A 482 -8.70 -3.93 -2.01
C GLN A 482 -7.80 -3.21 -3.02
N ILE A 483 -7.62 -3.83 -4.18
CA ILE A 483 -6.91 -3.25 -5.34
C ILE A 483 -7.87 -3.24 -6.53
N CYS A 484 -7.91 -2.11 -7.23
CA CYS A 484 -8.66 -1.91 -8.45
C CYS A 484 -7.71 -1.88 -9.66
N LEU A 485 -8.06 -2.57 -10.75
CA LEU A 485 -7.28 -2.64 -11.99
C LEU A 485 -7.93 -1.76 -13.05
N SER A 486 -7.19 -0.84 -13.64
CA SER A 486 -7.71 0.15 -14.60
C SER A 486 -8.21 -0.48 -15.92
N ASP A 487 -7.69 -1.64 -16.28
CA ASP A 487 -8.13 -2.47 -17.41
C ASP A 487 -7.80 -3.94 -17.09
N MET A 488 -8.80 -4.66 -16.60
CA MET A 488 -8.60 -6.05 -16.20
C MET A 488 -8.36 -6.99 -17.41
N ASP A 489 -8.81 -6.59 -18.57
CA ASP A 489 -8.69 -7.41 -19.80
C ASP A 489 -7.25 -7.36 -20.35
N ALA A 490 -6.50 -6.30 -20.00
CA ALA A 490 -5.08 -6.12 -20.37
C ALA A 490 -4.11 -6.61 -19.31
N MET A 491 -4.57 -7.19 -18.19
CA MET A 491 -3.72 -7.63 -17.09
C MET A 491 -3.03 -8.95 -17.42
N SER A 492 -1.69 -9.00 -17.27
CA SER A 492 -0.94 -10.24 -17.43
C SER A 492 -1.19 -11.21 -16.27
N ALA A 493 -1.10 -12.51 -16.55
CA ALA A 493 -1.22 -13.56 -15.52
C ALA A 493 -0.13 -13.41 -14.44
N ASP A 494 1.06 -13.00 -14.82
CA ASP A 494 2.20 -12.78 -13.94
C ASP A 494 1.92 -11.68 -12.90
N VAL A 495 1.33 -10.56 -13.32
CA VAL A 495 0.91 -9.48 -12.41
C VAL A 495 -0.20 -9.95 -11.47
N LEU A 496 -1.19 -10.68 -11.97
CA LEU A 496 -2.26 -11.24 -11.13
C LEU A 496 -1.72 -12.20 -10.07
N GLU A 497 -0.68 -12.98 -10.39
CA GLU A 497 -0.02 -13.86 -9.44
C GLU A 497 0.67 -13.06 -8.31
N GLY A 498 1.27 -11.91 -8.62
CA GLY A 498 1.86 -11.01 -7.62
C GLY A 498 0.83 -10.33 -6.71
N LEU A 499 -0.42 -10.16 -7.19
CA LEU A 499 -1.51 -9.57 -6.40
C LEU A 499 -2.24 -10.60 -5.52
N ARG A 500 -2.20 -11.86 -5.87
CA ARG A 500 -2.81 -12.99 -5.14
C ARG A 500 -1.83 -13.61 -4.16
#